data_355ca9403904e2979a377356356c8744
#
_entry.id   355ca9403904e2979a377356356c8744
#
_cell.length_a   1.000
_cell.length_b   1.000
_cell.length_c   1.000
_cell.angle_alpha   90.00
_cell.angle_beta   90.00
_cell.angle_gamma   90.00
#
_symmetry.space_group_name_H-M   'P 1'
#
loop_
_entity.id
_entity.type
_entity.pdbx_description
1 polymer ?
#
loop_
_entity_poly.entity_id
_entity_poly.type
_entity_poly.pdbx_seq_one_letter_code
_entity_poly.pdbx_strand_id
1 'polypeptide(L)'
;MNTGFRGPSIPFRSIHRLIQSVLSQLNFSFYRHQIIRADFSGGQITGDAGLLPLRAFDQRHGLTRELAQHLRDPRRSGRVRHASLALLRQRVYQIVAGYEDANDADRLRHDPAFQLLADQPLGQPLSSQPTLSRWENTPSAREIVCAHDGGLDAFVRLCGKQVRQRREILLDVDSTDDPTYGQQQLSFFNGAYNQHMYHPLLIFERHTGCLLAARLRRGTASSHARIVPLLLRILRRLLREFPGVTIRLRADAGFALPLLYKFCEFFGIYYTIGIPANVVFRRRTAALQRRLARRYRRSHLPQRSFTSFRHRARTWPRLRRIVAKAEHSATGTNLRFLVTNCPGRSAQVFHFYNERGECENRIEEFKNGFHADRLSCHRFLANAFRLLLHTFAYNLVNWFRLHLPSALRSAQIETLRTQLFKIGARVRQTARCVRIHLASGWPFQSLFQIVAQLGDTS
;
A
#
# COMPACT_ATOMS: atom_id res chain seq x y z
N MET A 1 3.68 76.31 -35.73
CA MET A 1 4.18 76.36 -34.35
C MET A 1 3.61 75.10 -33.62
N ASN A 2 4.44 74.10 -33.45
CA ASN A 2 4.02 72.81 -32.90
C ASN A 2 4.71 72.64 -31.52
N THR A 3 3.99 72.94 -30.46
CA THR A 3 4.50 72.78 -29.09
C THR A 3 4.19 71.39 -28.58
N GLY A 4 5.20 70.49 -28.65
CA GLY A 4 5.10 69.16 -28.11
C GLY A 4 5.19 69.12 -26.56
N PHE A 5 4.13 68.72 -25.90
CA PHE A 5 4.12 68.37 -24.47
C PHE A 5 4.85 67.07 -24.28
N ARG A 6 6.07 67.11 -23.75
CA ARG A 6 6.74 65.87 -23.18
C ARG A 6 6.30 65.69 -21.72
N GLY A 7 5.40 64.75 -21.48
CA GLY A 7 5.11 64.35 -20.15
C GLY A 7 6.31 63.54 -19.52
N PRO A 8 6.48 63.55 -18.22
CA PRO A 8 7.59 62.84 -17.55
C PRO A 8 7.52 61.33 -17.80
N SER A 9 8.53 60.80 -18.50
CA SER A 9 8.70 59.35 -18.72
C SER A 9 9.12 58.68 -17.39
N ILE A 10 8.19 57.98 -16.75
CA ILE A 10 8.50 57.12 -15.59
C ILE A 10 9.38 55.97 -16.08
N PRO A 11 10.58 55.75 -15.53
CA PRO A 11 11.47 54.68 -15.98
C PRO A 11 10.85 53.33 -15.79
N PHE A 12 10.88 52.48 -16.79
CA PHE A 12 10.27 51.15 -16.85
C PHE A 12 10.61 50.26 -15.63
N ARG A 13 11.79 50.45 -15.02
CA ARG A 13 12.21 49.79 -13.77
C ARG A 13 11.39 50.21 -12.53
N SER A 14 10.91 51.43 -12.49
CA SER A 14 10.08 51.96 -11.39
C SER A 14 8.65 51.42 -11.47
N ILE A 15 8.12 51.30 -12.68
CA ILE A 15 6.80 50.69 -12.93
C ILE A 15 6.84 49.20 -12.57
N HIS A 16 7.89 48.48 -12.92
CA HIS A 16 8.05 47.06 -12.59
C HIS A 16 8.16 46.82 -11.08
N ARG A 17 8.88 47.68 -10.33
CA ARG A 17 8.93 47.65 -8.86
C ARG A 17 7.59 48.01 -8.22
N LEU A 18 6.88 49.00 -8.73
CA LEU A 18 5.54 49.36 -8.24
C LEU A 18 4.51 48.25 -8.50
N ILE A 19 4.52 47.61 -9.67
CA ILE A 19 3.66 46.49 -10.00
C ILE A 19 4.01 45.30 -9.11
N GLN A 20 5.29 44.98 -8.86
CA GLN A 20 5.70 43.93 -7.93
C GLN A 20 5.32 44.23 -6.48
N SER A 21 5.40 45.47 -6.02
CA SER A 21 5.01 45.84 -4.64
C SER A 21 3.49 45.85 -4.44
N VAL A 22 2.70 46.18 -5.45
CA VAL A 22 1.23 46.15 -5.39
C VAL A 22 0.68 44.72 -5.51
N LEU A 23 1.37 43.81 -6.24
CA LEU A 23 1.01 42.40 -6.37
C LEU A 23 1.54 41.51 -5.23
N SER A 24 2.36 42.05 -4.31
CA SER A 24 2.99 41.25 -3.24
C SER A 24 2.11 41.06 -2.02
N GLN A 25 1.03 41.80 -1.86
CA GLN A 25 0.16 41.73 -0.70
C GLN A 25 -1.30 41.50 -1.12
N LEU A 26 -1.88 40.36 -0.68
CA LEU A 26 -3.28 40.03 -0.90
C LEU A 26 -4.10 40.52 0.28
N ASN A 27 -5.23 41.22 0.04
CA ASN A 27 -6.12 41.72 1.04
C ASN A 27 -7.47 40.97 0.96
N PHE A 28 -8.00 40.54 2.12
CA PHE A 28 -9.28 39.87 2.21
C PHE A 28 -10.18 40.61 3.24
N SER A 29 -11.42 40.85 2.88
CA SER A 29 -12.39 41.65 3.67
C SER A 29 -13.51 40.87 4.32
N PHE A 30 -13.50 39.53 4.26
CA PHE A 30 -14.56 38.71 4.81
C PHE A 30 -14.58 38.62 6.36
N TYR A 31 -13.47 38.99 7.02
CA TYR A 31 -13.35 39.01 8.47
C TYR A 31 -13.72 40.38 9.02
N ARG A 32 -14.78 40.47 9.83
CA ARG A 32 -15.38 41.73 10.28
C ARG A 32 -14.52 42.52 11.26
N HIS A 33 -13.60 41.89 11.98
CA HIS A 33 -12.86 42.54 13.08
C HIS A 33 -11.56 43.17 12.62
N GLN A 34 -10.92 42.64 11.54
CA GLN A 34 -9.61 43.12 11.06
C GLN A 34 -9.45 42.87 9.55
N ILE A 35 -8.68 43.68 8.89
CA ILE A 35 -8.26 43.41 7.50
C ILE A 35 -7.25 42.26 7.48
N ILE A 36 -7.55 41.23 6.70
CA ILE A 36 -6.61 40.11 6.50
C ILE A 36 -5.66 40.50 5.35
N ARG A 37 -4.37 40.43 5.64
CA ARG A 37 -3.30 40.62 4.64
C ARG A 37 -2.49 39.34 4.52
N ALA A 38 -2.23 38.91 3.29
CA ALA A 38 -1.40 37.74 3.00
C ALA A 38 -0.31 38.09 1.99
N ASP A 39 0.87 37.49 2.16
CA ASP A 39 2.00 37.63 1.23
C ASP A 39 2.82 36.33 1.21
N PHE A 40 3.80 36.26 0.32
CA PHE A 40 4.70 35.11 0.19
C PHE A 40 6.06 35.33 0.89
N SER A 41 6.09 36.10 1.98
CA SER A 41 7.32 36.43 2.75
C SER A 41 7.59 35.41 3.89
N GLY A 42 6.78 34.36 4.03
CA GLY A 42 6.85 33.38 5.14
C GLY A 42 8.16 32.59 5.25
N GLY A 43 8.99 32.59 4.20
CA GLY A 43 10.23 31.81 4.11
C GLY A 43 10.00 30.36 3.69
N GLN A 44 10.92 29.46 4.05
CA GLN A 44 10.82 28.05 3.71
C GLN A 44 9.82 27.36 4.64
N ILE A 45 8.65 27.03 4.12
CA ILE A 45 7.56 26.38 4.85
C ILE A 45 7.24 25.04 4.17
N THR A 46 6.93 24.03 4.97
CA THR A 46 6.44 22.73 4.52
C THR A 46 5.17 22.35 5.27
N GLY A 47 4.30 21.57 4.65
CA GLY A 47 3.16 20.90 5.31
C GLY A 47 3.46 19.49 5.80
N ASP A 48 4.63 18.93 5.51
CA ASP A 48 4.95 17.50 5.63
C ASP A 48 6.11 17.23 6.60
N ALA A 49 6.40 18.14 7.52
CA ALA A 49 7.51 18.00 8.47
C ALA A 49 7.36 16.78 9.41
N GLY A 50 6.15 16.30 9.60
CA GLY A 50 5.88 15.11 10.41
C GLY A 50 6.38 13.79 9.83
N LEU A 51 6.91 13.76 8.61
CA LEU A 51 7.55 12.59 8.01
C LEU A 51 8.96 12.30 8.53
N LEU A 52 9.57 13.23 9.27
CA LEU A 52 10.94 13.09 9.77
C LEU A 52 11.16 11.86 10.67
N PRO A 53 10.28 11.49 11.62
CA PRO A 53 10.44 10.27 12.40
C PRO A 53 10.41 9.00 11.53
N LEU A 54 9.56 8.96 10.50
CA LEU A 54 9.54 7.85 9.53
C LEU A 54 10.86 7.78 8.74
N ARG A 55 11.44 8.93 8.38
CA ARG A 55 12.75 8.98 7.72
C ARG A 55 13.89 8.53 8.64
N ALA A 56 13.84 8.90 9.92
CA ALA A 56 14.81 8.42 10.91
C ALA A 56 14.70 6.89 11.07
N PHE A 57 13.48 6.35 11.14
CA PHE A 57 13.23 4.91 11.14
C PHE A 57 13.79 4.22 9.88
N ASP A 58 13.52 4.74 8.69
CA ASP A 58 14.11 4.24 7.45
C ASP A 58 15.64 4.27 7.47
N GLN A 59 16.23 5.36 7.96
CA GLN A 59 17.69 5.51 8.06
C GLN A 59 18.31 4.47 8.99
N ARG A 60 17.71 4.26 10.15
CA ARG A 60 18.16 3.27 11.14
C ARG A 60 18.15 1.85 10.56
N HIS A 61 17.10 1.50 9.87
CA HIS A 61 16.92 0.15 9.34
C HIS A 61 17.45 -0.03 7.92
N GLY A 62 17.94 1.02 7.27
CA GLY A 62 18.54 0.98 5.94
C GLY A 62 17.56 0.62 4.80
N LEU A 63 16.24 0.74 5.01
CA LEU A 63 15.21 0.13 4.16
C LEU A 63 15.23 0.65 2.72
N THR A 64 15.20 1.97 2.52
CA THR A 64 15.30 2.54 1.17
C THR A 64 16.68 2.31 0.54
N ARG A 65 17.75 2.29 1.34
CA ARG A 65 19.11 2.01 0.86
C ARG A 65 19.24 0.58 0.34
N GLU A 66 18.74 -0.39 1.09
CA GLU A 66 18.73 -1.80 0.66
C GLU A 66 17.87 -2.01 -0.59
N LEU A 67 16.68 -1.39 -0.64
CA LEU A 67 15.85 -1.46 -1.84
C LEU A 67 16.58 -0.89 -3.07
N ALA A 68 17.28 0.25 -2.92
CA ALA A 68 18.02 0.86 -4.01
C ALA A 68 19.16 0.00 -4.55
N GLN A 69 19.77 -0.86 -3.73
CA GLN A 69 20.84 -1.78 -4.14
C GLN A 69 20.37 -2.83 -5.17
N HIS A 70 19.08 -3.12 -5.20
CA HIS A 70 18.49 -4.03 -6.21
C HIS A 70 18.18 -3.35 -7.55
N LEU A 71 18.30 -2.02 -7.62
CA LEU A 71 17.98 -1.20 -8.78
C LEU A 71 19.28 -0.68 -9.41
N ARG A 72 19.60 -1.15 -10.60
CA ARG A 72 20.76 -0.65 -11.34
C ARG A 72 20.48 0.75 -11.87
N ASP A 73 21.42 1.65 -11.73
CA ASP A 73 21.39 2.95 -12.40
C ASP A 73 22.17 2.88 -13.73
N PRO A 74 21.48 2.85 -14.88
CA PRO A 74 22.16 2.76 -16.19
C PRO A 74 22.75 4.09 -16.64
N ARG A 75 22.53 5.17 -15.91
CA ARG A 75 22.99 6.52 -16.28
C ARG A 75 24.50 6.65 -16.07
N ARG A 76 25.16 7.45 -16.91
CA ARG A 76 26.59 7.78 -16.77
C ARG A 76 26.81 8.61 -15.51
N SER A 77 27.67 8.16 -14.58
CA SER A 77 27.90 8.78 -13.26
C SER A 77 28.19 10.29 -13.34
N GLY A 78 28.99 10.76 -14.27
CA GLY A 78 29.29 12.18 -14.45
C GLY A 78 28.12 13.08 -14.94
N ARG A 79 26.98 12.47 -15.29
CA ARG A 79 25.76 13.19 -15.74
C ARG A 79 24.58 13.01 -14.78
N VAL A 80 24.80 12.34 -13.66
CA VAL A 80 23.75 12.05 -12.66
C VAL A 80 23.65 13.23 -11.68
N ARG A 81 22.62 14.05 -11.82
CA ARG A 81 22.32 15.11 -10.84
C ARG A 81 21.65 14.55 -9.57
N HIS A 82 20.78 13.56 -9.70
CA HIS A 82 20.06 12.91 -8.60
C HIS A 82 20.37 11.43 -8.62
N ALA A 83 20.99 10.91 -7.56
CA ALA A 83 21.27 9.48 -7.42
C ALA A 83 19.97 8.66 -7.35
N SER A 84 20.01 7.39 -7.76
CA SER A 84 18.83 6.50 -7.73
C SER A 84 18.21 6.40 -6.35
N LEU A 85 19.00 6.43 -5.28
CA LEU A 85 18.49 6.43 -3.90
C LEU A 85 17.68 7.70 -3.59
N ALA A 86 18.11 8.86 -4.05
CA ALA A 86 17.36 10.11 -3.88
C ALA A 86 16.04 10.08 -4.65
N LEU A 87 16.02 9.56 -5.89
CA LEU A 87 14.81 9.37 -6.68
C LEU A 87 13.84 8.39 -6.01
N LEU A 88 14.37 7.27 -5.50
CA LEU A 88 13.58 6.28 -4.76
C LEU A 88 12.93 6.90 -3.52
N ARG A 89 13.71 7.60 -2.69
CA ARG A 89 13.19 8.27 -1.49
C ARG A 89 12.16 9.33 -1.85
N GLN A 90 12.44 10.18 -2.83
CA GLN A 90 11.49 11.16 -3.31
C GLN A 90 10.13 10.50 -3.63
N ARG A 91 10.12 9.42 -4.41
CA ARG A 91 8.86 8.73 -4.78
C ARG A 91 8.20 8.04 -3.60
N VAL A 92 8.94 7.31 -2.79
CA VAL A 92 8.38 6.58 -1.64
C VAL A 92 7.73 7.54 -0.64
N TYR A 93 8.42 8.64 -0.28
CA TYR A 93 7.86 9.61 0.68
C TYR A 93 6.72 10.43 0.09
N GLN A 94 6.72 10.70 -1.22
CA GLN A 94 5.56 11.29 -1.91
C GLN A 94 4.33 10.38 -1.78
N ILE A 95 4.46 9.09 -2.08
CA ILE A 95 3.37 8.12 -1.95
C ILE A 95 2.87 8.05 -0.50
N VAL A 96 3.76 7.98 0.48
CA VAL A 96 3.39 8.00 1.92
C VAL A 96 2.62 9.25 2.28
N ALA A 97 3.04 10.41 1.78
CA ALA A 97 2.40 11.69 2.04
C ALA A 97 1.05 11.90 1.30
N GLY A 98 0.69 11.00 0.36
CA GLY A 98 -0.52 11.11 -0.45
C GLY A 98 -0.35 11.89 -1.74
N TYR A 99 0.90 11.97 -2.24
CA TYR A 99 1.24 12.54 -3.54
C TYR A 99 1.71 11.42 -4.48
N GLU A 100 0.79 10.58 -4.86
CA GLU A 100 1.06 9.35 -5.63
C GLU A 100 1.36 9.62 -7.10
N ASP A 101 0.91 10.73 -7.66
CA ASP A 101 1.20 11.07 -9.05
C ASP A 101 2.64 11.59 -9.22
N ALA A 102 3.28 11.15 -10.29
CA ALA A 102 4.60 11.67 -10.65
C ALA A 102 4.57 13.18 -10.97
N ASN A 103 3.41 13.73 -11.38
CA ASN A 103 3.22 15.15 -11.64
C ASN A 103 3.37 16.02 -10.38
N ASP A 104 3.05 15.47 -9.20
CA ASP A 104 3.25 16.18 -7.93
C ASP A 104 4.73 16.49 -7.64
N ALA A 105 5.64 15.74 -8.27
CA ALA A 105 7.07 15.99 -8.12
C ALA A 105 7.46 17.43 -8.50
N ASP A 106 6.85 18.02 -9.52
CA ASP A 106 7.18 19.40 -9.95
C ASP A 106 6.70 20.43 -8.93
N ARG A 107 5.60 20.18 -8.22
CA ARG A 107 5.10 21.03 -7.12
C ARG A 107 5.95 20.91 -5.87
N LEU A 108 6.46 19.71 -5.58
CA LEU A 108 7.23 19.41 -4.37
C LEU A 108 8.74 19.60 -4.51
N ARG A 109 9.22 20.00 -5.69
CA ARG A 109 10.66 20.13 -5.98
C ARG A 109 11.42 21.02 -5.01
N HIS A 110 10.76 22.03 -4.48
CA HIS A 110 11.34 23.04 -3.60
C HIS A 110 10.87 22.92 -2.15
N ASP A 111 10.06 21.92 -1.84
CA ASP A 111 9.60 21.69 -0.48
C ASP A 111 10.78 21.24 0.41
N PRO A 112 11.06 21.95 1.51
CA PRO A 112 12.25 21.70 2.32
C PRO A 112 12.18 20.37 3.08
N ALA A 113 10.99 19.86 3.46
CA ALA A 113 10.88 18.54 4.09
C ALA A 113 11.24 17.45 3.07
N PHE A 114 10.70 17.48 1.86
CA PHE A 114 11.03 16.48 0.84
C PHE A 114 12.50 16.54 0.40
N GLN A 115 13.14 17.71 0.40
CA GLN A 115 14.58 17.82 0.18
C GLN A 115 15.36 17.02 1.25
N LEU A 116 15.03 17.21 2.53
CA LEU A 116 15.65 16.47 3.64
C LEU A 116 15.36 14.97 3.58
N LEU A 117 14.11 14.57 3.28
CA LEU A 117 13.71 13.17 3.15
C LEU A 117 14.50 12.43 2.06
N ALA A 118 14.86 13.12 0.98
CA ALA A 118 15.61 12.59 -0.14
C ALA A 118 17.14 12.78 -0.02
N ASP A 119 17.65 13.26 1.12
CA ASP A 119 19.07 13.63 1.36
C ASP A 119 19.58 14.66 0.32
N GLN A 120 18.75 15.60 -0.08
CA GLN A 120 19.16 16.72 -0.93
C GLN A 120 19.46 17.95 -0.07
N PRO A 121 20.49 18.72 -0.41
CA PRO A 121 20.73 19.99 0.27
C PRO A 121 19.56 20.95 0.14
N LEU A 122 19.22 21.65 1.21
CA LEU A 122 18.17 22.65 1.21
C LEU A 122 18.44 23.73 0.16
N GLY A 123 17.40 24.17 -0.54
CA GLY A 123 17.50 25.12 -1.64
C GLY A 123 17.88 24.50 -3.00
N GLN A 124 18.32 23.25 -3.04
CA GLN A 124 18.52 22.53 -4.30
C GLN A 124 17.24 21.78 -4.70
N PRO A 125 16.72 21.99 -5.91
CA PRO A 125 15.48 21.35 -6.31
C PRO A 125 15.63 19.83 -6.42
N LEU A 126 14.60 19.11 -6.01
CA LEU A 126 14.45 17.68 -6.26
C LEU A 126 14.30 17.38 -7.75
N SER A 127 14.25 16.12 -8.13
CA SER A 127 14.06 15.73 -9.52
C SER A 127 12.67 16.12 -10.02
N SER A 128 12.63 16.51 -11.30
CA SER A 128 11.39 16.83 -12.00
C SER A 128 10.60 15.58 -12.40
N GLN A 129 9.31 15.77 -12.69
CA GLN A 129 8.43 14.71 -13.20
C GLN A 129 9.04 13.94 -14.40
N PRO A 130 9.59 14.60 -15.46
CA PRO A 130 10.19 13.84 -16.56
C PRO A 130 11.41 13.01 -16.15
N THR A 131 12.15 13.44 -15.14
CA THR A 131 13.30 12.68 -14.62
C THR A 131 12.82 11.42 -13.86
N LEU A 132 11.80 11.57 -13.01
CA LEU A 132 11.19 10.43 -12.32
C LEU A 132 10.54 9.45 -13.31
N SER A 133 9.79 9.96 -14.28
CA SER A 133 9.16 9.12 -15.30
C SER A 133 10.18 8.31 -16.10
N ARG A 134 11.30 8.91 -16.51
CA ARG A 134 12.39 8.18 -17.17
C ARG A 134 13.00 7.12 -16.26
N TRP A 135 13.26 7.46 -14.99
CA TRP A 135 13.80 6.53 -14.02
C TRP A 135 12.84 5.37 -13.74
N GLU A 136 11.55 5.62 -13.57
CA GLU A 136 10.52 4.57 -13.37
C GLU A 136 10.43 3.59 -14.56
N ASN A 137 10.88 4.00 -15.74
CA ASN A 137 10.92 3.18 -16.94
C ASN A 137 12.23 2.38 -17.12
N THR A 138 13.22 2.51 -16.23
CA THR A 138 14.51 1.82 -16.36
C THR A 138 14.53 0.40 -15.81
N PRO A 139 13.86 0.06 -14.67
CA PRO A 139 14.04 -1.25 -14.05
C PRO A 139 13.59 -2.41 -14.94
N SER A 140 14.42 -3.44 -14.99
CA SER A 140 14.12 -4.71 -15.63
C SER A 140 13.21 -5.58 -14.76
N ALA A 141 12.59 -6.59 -15.36
CA ALA A 141 11.77 -7.56 -14.63
C ALA A 141 12.58 -8.29 -13.53
N ARG A 142 13.89 -8.55 -13.76
CA ARG A 142 14.76 -9.19 -12.77
C ARG A 142 14.98 -8.27 -11.56
N GLU A 143 15.25 -7.00 -11.78
CA GLU A 143 15.46 -6.02 -10.70
C GLU A 143 14.18 -5.85 -9.85
N ILE A 144 13.01 -5.76 -10.48
CA ILE A 144 11.72 -5.70 -9.76
C ILE A 144 11.54 -6.93 -8.87
N VAL A 145 11.90 -8.11 -9.39
CA VAL A 145 11.81 -9.37 -8.65
C VAL A 145 12.82 -9.41 -7.50
N CYS A 146 14.07 -8.99 -7.70
CA CYS A 146 15.08 -8.90 -6.63
C CYS A 146 14.69 -7.89 -5.56
N ALA A 147 14.09 -6.75 -5.94
CA ALA A 147 13.61 -5.75 -5.00
C ALA A 147 12.44 -6.26 -4.14
N HIS A 148 11.56 -7.11 -4.68
CA HIS A 148 10.57 -7.83 -3.87
C HIS A 148 11.22 -8.77 -2.85
N ASP A 149 12.32 -9.45 -3.19
CA ASP A 149 13.05 -10.27 -2.23
C ASP A 149 13.67 -9.43 -1.11
N GLY A 150 14.21 -8.25 -1.44
CA GLY A 150 14.65 -7.28 -0.43
C GLY A 150 13.53 -6.89 0.55
N GLY A 151 12.29 -6.77 0.05
CA GLY A 151 11.11 -6.56 0.90
C GLY A 151 10.83 -7.75 1.84
N LEU A 152 11.02 -8.99 1.37
CA LEU A 152 10.93 -10.19 2.23
C LEU A 152 12.06 -10.23 3.27
N ASP A 153 13.27 -9.81 2.92
CA ASP A 153 14.40 -9.73 3.84
C ASP A 153 14.14 -8.70 4.95
N ALA A 154 13.57 -7.55 4.61
CA ALA A 154 13.13 -6.55 5.58
C ALA A 154 12.02 -7.11 6.50
N PHE A 155 11.03 -7.84 5.96
CA PHE A 155 10.02 -8.51 6.76
C PHE A 155 10.64 -9.49 7.76
N VAL A 156 11.55 -10.35 7.33
CA VAL A 156 12.23 -11.32 8.20
C VAL A 156 12.98 -10.60 9.33
N ARG A 157 13.68 -9.53 9.03
CA ARG A 157 14.45 -8.76 10.01
C ARG A 157 13.57 -8.03 11.02
N LEU A 158 12.53 -7.32 10.54
CA LEU A 158 11.71 -6.45 11.39
C LEU A 158 10.57 -7.20 12.10
N CYS A 159 10.00 -8.22 11.47
CA CYS A 159 8.86 -8.97 12.01
C CYS A 159 9.26 -10.34 12.56
N GLY A 160 10.50 -10.77 12.37
CA GLY A 160 10.95 -12.13 12.69
C GLY A 160 10.79 -12.51 14.17
N LYS A 161 10.97 -11.56 15.10
CA LYS A 161 10.72 -11.81 16.53
C LYS A 161 9.25 -12.18 16.79
N GLN A 162 8.32 -11.44 16.21
CA GLN A 162 6.88 -11.72 16.35
C GLN A 162 6.50 -13.06 15.73
N VAL A 163 7.05 -13.39 14.54
CA VAL A 163 6.83 -14.69 13.89
C VAL A 163 7.32 -15.85 14.76
N ARG A 164 8.53 -15.74 15.33
CA ARG A 164 9.09 -16.78 16.22
C ARG A 164 8.27 -16.95 17.50
N GLN A 165 7.78 -15.86 18.08
CA GLN A 165 6.92 -15.92 19.28
C GLN A 165 5.57 -16.59 18.99
N ARG A 166 4.94 -16.28 17.84
CA ARG A 166 3.66 -16.86 17.43
C ARG A 166 3.79 -18.30 16.93
N ARG A 167 4.94 -18.66 16.38
CA ARG A 167 5.19 -19.92 15.68
C ARG A 167 4.22 -20.19 14.53
N GLU A 168 3.64 -19.14 14.00
CA GLU A 168 2.66 -19.21 12.92
C GLU A 168 2.87 -18.04 11.93
N ILE A 169 2.70 -18.36 10.65
CA ILE A 169 2.58 -17.39 9.54
C ILE A 169 1.25 -17.65 8.85
N LEU A 170 0.40 -16.65 8.78
CA LEU A 170 -0.89 -16.75 8.11
C LEU A 170 -0.89 -15.87 6.85
N LEU A 171 -0.95 -16.52 5.70
CA LEU A 171 -0.96 -15.88 4.39
C LEU A 171 -2.39 -15.70 3.90
N ASP A 172 -2.80 -14.45 3.70
CA ASP A 172 -4.03 -14.10 3.00
C ASP A 172 -3.69 -13.77 1.55
N VAL A 173 -4.27 -14.53 0.63
CA VAL A 173 -4.06 -14.41 -0.81
C VAL A 173 -5.31 -13.85 -1.44
N ASP A 174 -5.14 -12.78 -2.20
CA ASP A 174 -6.23 -12.17 -2.95
C ASP A 174 -5.74 -11.56 -4.27
N SER A 175 -6.68 -11.23 -5.14
CA SER A 175 -6.42 -10.44 -6.34
C SER A 175 -7.37 -9.25 -6.35
N THR A 176 -6.90 -8.15 -6.88
CA THR A 176 -7.71 -6.93 -6.98
C THR A 176 -7.71 -6.40 -8.40
N ASP A 177 -8.68 -5.58 -8.73
CA ASP A 177 -8.69 -4.79 -9.94
C ASP A 177 -7.79 -3.56 -9.79
N ASP A 178 -7.23 -3.13 -10.89
CA ASP A 178 -6.43 -1.91 -11.04
C ASP A 178 -6.85 -1.28 -12.38
N PRO A 179 -7.83 -0.37 -12.34
CA PRO A 179 -8.41 0.25 -13.52
C PRO A 179 -7.35 0.98 -14.35
N THR A 180 -7.43 0.85 -15.67
CA THR A 180 -6.52 1.52 -16.59
C THR A 180 -7.26 2.50 -17.49
N TYR A 181 -6.61 3.62 -17.75
CA TYR A 181 -7.15 4.69 -18.56
C TYR A 181 -6.23 4.90 -19.77
N GLY A 182 -6.79 4.71 -20.99
CA GLY A 182 -6.04 4.80 -22.22
C GLY A 182 -5.33 3.50 -22.63
N GLN A 183 -4.40 3.63 -23.59
CA GLN A 183 -3.72 2.48 -24.20
C GLN A 183 -2.48 2.09 -23.40
N GLN A 184 -2.64 1.31 -22.36
CA GLN A 184 -1.54 0.79 -21.56
C GLN A 184 -1.20 -0.65 -22.00
N GLN A 185 0.09 -0.97 -22.04
CA GLN A 185 0.59 -2.28 -22.44
C GLN A 185 0.05 -3.39 -21.50
N LEU A 186 -0.56 -4.43 -22.04
CA LEU A 186 -1.18 -5.57 -21.33
C LEU A 186 -2.39 -5.20 -20.45
N SER A 187 -2.95 -4.00 -20.62
CA SER A 187 -4.28 -3.70 -20.16
C SER A 187 -5.31 -4.39 -21.06
N PHE A 188 -6.26 -5.08 -20.47
CA PHE A 188 -7.33 -5.78 -21.20
C PHE A 188 -8.65 -5.64 -20.47
N PHE A 189 -9.73 -5.72 -21.24
CA PHE A 189 -11.07 -5.79 -20.69
C PHE A 189 -11.25 -7.07 -19.87
N ASN A 190 -11.77 -6.93 -18.66
CA ASN A 190 -12.08 -8.04 -17.76
C ASN A 190 -13.59 -8.08 -17.54
N GLY A 191 -14.26 -9.11 -18.07
CA GLY A 191 -15.71 -9.23 -17.99
C GLY A 191 -16.27 -9.42 -16.57
N ALA A 192 -15.46 -9.92 -15.62
CA ALA A 192 -15.89 -10.06 -14.23
C ALA A 192 -15.97 -8.71 -13.50
N TYR A 193 -15.16 -7.74 -13.91
CA TYR A 193 -15.09 -6.39 -13.35
C TYR A 193 -15.72 -5.34 -14.28
N ASN A 194 -16.08 -5.73 -15.50
CA ASN A 194 -16.67 -4.87 -16.53
C ASN A 194 -15.85 -3.61 -16.84
N GLN A 195 -14.51 -3.74 -16.88
CA GLN A 195 -13.61 -2.62 -17.15
C GLN A 195 -12.28 -3.07 -17.74
N HIS A 196 -11.55 -2.13 -18.40
CA HIS A 196 -10.15 -2.30 -18.75
C HIS A 196 -9.29 -2.15 -17.51
N MET A 197 -8.41 -3.11 -17.25
CA MET A 197 -7.65 -3.15 -16.00
C MET A 197 -6.35 -3.95 -16.10
N TYR A 198 -5.50 -3.81 -15.09
CA TYR A 198 -4.58 -4.86 -14.64
C TYR A 198 -5.24 -5.68 -13.52
N HIS A 199 -4.71 -6.87 -13.26
CA HIS A 199 -5.23 -7.76 -12.23
C HIS A 199 -4.13 -8.18 -11.25
N PRO A 200 -3.68 -7.29 -10.33
CA PRO A 200 -2.64 -7.59 -9.37
C PRO A 200 -2.98 -8.79 -8.47
N LEU A 201 -1.95 -9.57 -8.12
CA LEU A 201 -2.01 -10.63 -7.13
C LEU A 201 -1.28 -10.17 -5.87
N LEU A 202 -1.97 -10.22 -4.73
CA LEU A 202 -1.48 -9.74 -3.45
C LEU A 202 -1.38 -10.89 -2.44
N ILE A 203 -0.33 -10.89 -1.63
CA ILE A 203 -0.14 -11.85 -0.54
C ILE A 203 0.24 -11.07 0.72
N PHE A 204 -0.68 -11.03 1.68
CA PHE A 204 -0.45 -10.39 2.98
C PHE A 204 -0.08 -11.43 4.05
N GLU A 205 0.81 -11.05 4.97
CA GLU A 205 0.95 -11.74 6.24
C GLU A 205 -0.02 -11.11 7.25
N ARG A 206 -0.93 -11.94 7.78
CA ARG A 206 -2.10 -11.50 8.54
C ARG A 206 -1.76 -10.78 9.85
N HIS A 207 -0.82 -11.31 10.62
CA HIS A 207 -0.53 -10.84 11.97
C HIS A 207 0.24 -9.53 12.01
N THR A 208 1.15 -9.34 11.06
CA THR A 208 1.95 -8.10 10.93
C THR A 208 1.35 -7.09 9.98
N GLY A 209 0.42 -7.50 9.11
CA GLY A 209 -0.14 -6.67 8.06
C GLY A 209 0.78 -6.45 6.86
N CYS A 210 1.96 -7.05 6.84
CA CYS A 210 2.91 -6.84 5.76
C CYS A 210 2.40 -7.42 4.43
N LEU A 211 2.56 -6.67 3.36
CA LEU A 211 2.32 -7.11 2.00
C LEU A 211 3.61 -7.80 1.49
N LEU A 212 3.64 -9.14 1.57
CA LEU A 212 4.83 -9.94 1.21
C LEU A 212 5.07 -9.99 -0.29
N ALA A 213 4.01 -9.87 -1.09
CA ALA A 213 4.12 -9.78 -2.54
C ALA A 213 2.94 -9.01 -3.14
N ALA A 214 3.25 -8.16 -4.12
CA ALA A 214 2.29 -7.55 -5.03
C ALA A 214 2.80 -7.76 -6.47
N ARG A 215 2.10 -8.59 -7.25
CA ARG A 215 2.51 -8.91 -8.60
C ARG A 215 1.53 -8.37 -9.61
N LEU A 216 1.96 -7.42 -10.42
CA LEU A 216 1.16 -6.95 -11.55
C LEU A 216 0.96 -8.07 -12.57
N ARG A 217 -0.25 -8.18 -13.10
CA ARG A 217 -0.64 -9.15 -14.13
C ARG A 217 -1.51 -8.47 -15.17
N ARG A 218 -1.56 -9.03 -16.39
CA ARG A 218 -2.47 -8.56 -17.45
C ARG A 218 -3.93 -8.62 -17.00
N GLY A 219 -4.79 -7.77 -17.52
CA GLY A 219 -6.20 -7.68 -17.12
C GLY A 219 -7.01 -8.96 -17.27
N THR A 220 -6.69 -9.81 -18.26
CA THR A 220 -7.34 -11.12 -18.49
C THR A 220 -6.75 -12.27 -17.66
N ALA A 221 -5.82 -11.99 -16.72
CA ALA A 221 -5.28 -13.05 -15.87
C ALA A 221 -6.35 -13.58 -14.93
N SER A 222 -6.47 -14.90 -14.79
CA SER A 222 -7.32 -15.50 -13.76
C SER A 222 -6.75 -15.20 -12.36
N SER A 223 -7.62 -15.18 -11.32
CA SER A 223 -7.20 -14.88 -9.93
C SER A 223 -6.02 -15.75 -9.48
N HIS A 224 -6.02 -17.04 -9.82
CA HIS A 224 -4.97 -18.00 -9.45
C HIS A 224 -3.74 -18.00 -10.38
N ALA A 225 -3.72 -17.20 -11.46
CA ALA A 225 -2.58 -17.19 -12.39
C ALA A 225 -1.27 -16.84 -11.67
N ARG A 226 -0.25 -17.70 -11.82
CA ARG A 226 1.09 -17.52 -11.23
C ARG A 226 1.17 -17.59 -9.69
N ILE A 227 0.11 -18.05 -8.98
CA ILE A 227 0.13 -18.15 -7.51
C ILE A 227 1.20 -19.13 -7.02
N VAL A 228 1.32 -20.32 -7.62
CA VAL A 228 2.24 -21.37 -7.15
C VAL A 228 3.71 -20.95 -7.27
N PRO A 229 4.22 -20.43 -8.39
CA PRO A 229 5.59 -19.91 -8.48
C PRO A 229 5.87 -18.77 -7.48
N LEU A 230 4.90 -17.89 -7.25
CA LEU A 230 5.04 -16.78 -6.30
C LEU A 230 5.12 -17.29 -4.86
N LEU A 231 4.21 -18.18 -4.45
CA LEU A 231 4.25 -18.82 -3.14
C LEU A 231 5.54 -19.61 -2.92
N LEU A 232 6.00 -20.37 -3.92
CA LEU A 232 7.24 -21.14 -3.79
C LEU A 232 8.43 -20.23 -3.46
N ARG A 233 8.51 -19.04 -4.08
CA ARG A 233 9.55 -18.05 -3.80
C ARG A 233 9.49 -17.55 -2.37
N ILE A 234 8.31 -17.14 -1.90
CA ILE A 234 8.07 -16.66 -0.54
C ILE A 234 8.38 -17.78 0.47
N LEU A 235 7.85 -18.97 0.26
CA LEU A 235 8.00 -20.11 1.18
C LEU A 235 9.45 -20.55 1.33
N ARG A 236 10.23 -20.59 0.25
CA ARG A 236 11.68 -20.91 0.34
C ARG A 236 12.40 -19.98 1.31
N ARG A 237 12.04 -18.70 1.30
CA ARG A 237 12.63 -17.72 2.22
C ARG A 237 12.11 -17.93 3.65
N LEU A 238 10.79 -18.02 3.82
CA LEU A 238 10.17 -18.15 5.13
C LEU A 238 10.56 -19.42 5.86
N LEU A 239 10.58 -20.58 5.18
CA LEU A 239 10.94 -21.86 5.79
C LEU A 239 12.41 -21.94 6.18
N ARG A 240 13.28 -21.27 5.42
CA ARG A 240 14.71 -21.16 5.77
C ARG A 240 14.92 -20.32 7.03
N GLU A 241 14.22 -19.20 7.17
CA GLU A 241 14.39 -18.25 8.27
C GLU A 241 13.61 -18.64 9.55
N PHE A 242 12.53 -19.40 9.38
CA PHE A 242 11.63 -19.80 10.45
C PHE A 242 11.39 -21.32 10.42
N PRO A 243 12.41 -22.14 10.73
CA PRO A 243 12.24 -23.58 10.75
C PRO A 243 11.20 -24.00 11.79
N GLY A 244 10.31 -24.92 11.41
CA GLY A 244 9.24 -25.43 12.28
C GLY A 244 8.06 -24.47 12.51
N VAL A 245 7.99 -23.35 11.79
CA VAL A 245 6.81 -22.47 11.81
C VAL A 245 5.62 -23.15 11.13
N THR A 246 4.45 -23.02 11.70
CA THR A 246 3.20 -23.43 11.06
C THR A 246 2.78 -22.39 10.02
N ILE A 247 2.64 -22.80 8.77
CA ILE A 247 2.15 -21.91 7.72
C ILE A 247 0.70 -22.25 7.40
N ARG A 248 -0.15 -21.21 7.38
CA ARG A 248 -1.55 -21.29 6.98
C ARG A 248 -1.81 -20.37 5.82
N LEU A 249 -2.75 -20.75 4.95
CA LEU A 249 -3.15 -19.98 3.77
C LEU A 249 -4.67 -19.86 3.72
N ARG A 250 -5.15 -18.64 3.48
CA ARG A 250 -6.55 -18.37 3.15
C ARG A 250 -6.64 -17.70 1.79
N ALA A 251 -7.67 -18.06 1.03
CA ALA A 251 -7.96 -17.43 -0.26
C ALA A 251 -9.44 -17.56 -0.60
N ASP A 252 -9.92 -16.71 -1.49
CA ASP A 252 -11.29 -16.78 -2.00
C ASP A 252 -11.51 -17.94 -2.98
N ALA A 253 -12.70 -18.01 -3.57
CA ALA A 253 -13.06 -19.06 -4.52
C ALA A 253 -12.34 -18.95 -5.88
N GLY A 254 -11.80 -17.79 -6.23
CA GLY A 254 -10.96 -17.59 -7.41
C GLY A 254 -9.65 -18.37 -7.38
N PHE A 255 -9.23 -18.82 -6.19
CA PHE A 255 -8.04 -19.64 -5.98
C PHE A 255 -8.34 -21.12 -5.78
N ALA A 256 -9.57 -21.57 -6.07
CA ALA A 256 -9.97 -22.98 -5.98
C ALA A 256 -9.30 -23.84 -7.06
N LEU A 257 -7.99 -24.02 -6.98
CA LEU A 257 -7.15 -24.71 -7.97
C LEU A 257 -6.57 -26.01 -7.40
N PRO A 258 -6.78 -27.19 -8.03
CA PRO A 258 -6.22 -28.46 -7.58
C PRO A 258 -4.69 -28.45 -7.41
N LEU A 259 -3.99 -27.69 -8.26
CA LEU A 259 -2.53 -27.52 -8.18
C LEU A 259 -2.13 -26.78 -6.88
N LEU A 260 -2.89 -25.77 -6.46
CA LEU A 260 -2.64 -25.04 -5.21
C LEU A 260 -2.85 -25.95 -3.99
N TYR A 261 -3.90 -26.77 -4.00
CA TYR A 261 -4.11 -27.74 -2.91
C TYR A 261 -2.96 -28.74 -2.81
N LYS A 262 -2.53 -29.31 -3.96
CA LYS A 262 -1.36 -30.22 -4.00
C LYS A 262 -0.11 -29.53 -3.47
N PHE A 263 0.12 -28.30 -3.88
CA PHE A 263 1.25 -27.49 -3.44
C PHE A 263 1.23 -27.30 -1.91
N CYS A 264 0.11 -26.88 -1.34
CA CYS A 264 -0.02 -26.73 0.10
C CYS A 264 0.18 -28.06 0.85
N GLU A 265 -0.41 -29.14 0.35
CA GLU A 265 -0.28 -30.47 0.92
C GLU A 265 1.16 -31.00 0.87
N PHE A 266 1.89 -30.70 -0.21
CA PHE A 266 3.29 -31.11 -0.37
C PHE A 266 4.22 -30.40 0.62
N PHE A 267 3.98 -29.09 0.85
CA PHE A 267 4.78 -28.30 1.79
C PHE A 267 4.27 -28.30 3.23
N GLY A 268 3.27 -29.13 3.57
CA GLY A 268 2.70 -29.18 4.93
C GLY A 268 1.95 -27.92 5.34
N ILE A 269 1.47 -27.14 4.38
CA ILE A 269 0.72 -25.90 4.63
C ILE A 269 -0.73 -26.21 4.90
N TYR A 270 -1.28 -25.68 5.99
CA TYR A 270 -2.71 -25.68 6.22
C TYR A 270 -3.39 -24.65 5.33
N TYR A 271 -4.48 -25.03 4.67
CA TYR A 271 -5.21 -24.11 3.82
C TYR A 271 -6.72 -24.13 4.07
N THR A 272 -7.36 -22.98 3.85
CA THR A 272 -8.81 -22.84 3.82
C THR A 272 -9.17 -21.90 2.67
N ILE A 273 -9.76 -22.46 1.63
CA ILE A 273 -10.01 -21.78 0.36
C ILE A 273 -11.49 -21.87 0.03
N GLY A 274 -12.10 -20.74 -0.37
CA GLY A 274 -13.46 -20.76 -0.90
C GLY A 274 -13.60 -21.71 -2.09
N ILE A 275 -14.75 -22.34 -2.25
CA ILE A 275 -15.04 -23.15 -3.44
C ILE A 275 -16.48 -22.89 -3.90
N PRO A 276 -16.70 -22.70 -5.21
CA PRO A 276 -18.04 -22.46 -5.73
C PRO A 276 -19.02 -23.62 -5.43
N ALA A 277 -20.25 -23.26 -5.14
CA ALA A 277 -21.33 -24.22 -4.99
C ALA A 277 -21.57 -24.98 -6.30
N ASN A 278 -21.77 -26.30 -6.21
CA ASN A 278 -22.15 -27.12 -7.33
C ASN A 278 -23.33 -28.05 -6.98
N VAL A 279 -23.88 -28.76 -7.95
CA VAL A 279 -25.02 -29.65 -7.77
C VAL A 279 -24.75 -30.74 -6.70
N VAL A 280 -23.53 -31.32 -6.68
CA VAL A 280 -23.15 -32.35 -5.71
C VAL A 280 -23.14 -31.77 -4.30
N PHE A 281 -22.58 -30.57 -4.09
CA PHE A 281 -22.53 -29.93 -2.78
C PHE A 281 -23.91 -29.54 -2.29
N ARG A 282 -24.77 -29.02 -3.18
CA ARG A 282 -26.17 -28.71 -2.86
C ARG A 282 -26.94 -29.96 -2.45
N ARG A 283 -26.77 -31.09 -3.16
CA ARG A 283 -27.37 -32.38 -2.80
C ARG A 283 -26.89 -32.89 -1.43
N ARG A 284 -25.57 -32.82 -1.15
CA ARG A 284 -25.00 -33.23 0.12
C ARG A 284 -25.48 -32.41 1.32
N THR A 285 -25.88 -31.18 1.11
CA THR A 285 -26.39 -30.29 2.16
C THR A 285 -27.92 -30.17 2.18
N ALA A 286 -28.65 -30.85 1.30
CA ALA A 286 -30.11 -30.70 1.15
C ALA A 286 -30.90 -31.00 2.46
N ALA A 287 -30.52 -32.02 3.20
CA ALA A 287 -31.17 -32.36 4.48
C ALA A 287 -30.96 -31.22 5.51
N LEU A 288 -29.76 -30.66 5.57
CA LEU A 288 -29.44 -29.50 6.42
C LEU A 288 -30.28 -28.27 6.04
N GLN A 289 -30.37 -27.96 4.76
CA GLN A 289 -31.15 -26.84 4.25
C GLN A 289 -32.62 -27.00 4.65
N ARG A 290 -33.23 -28.17 4.42
CA ARG A 290 -34.63 -28.44 4.81
C ARG A 290 -34.85 -28.26 6.31
N ARG A 291 -33.90 -28.72 7.15
CA ARG A 291 -33.97 -28.57 8.60
C ARG A 291 -33.95 -27.09 9.01
N LEU A 292 -33.07 -26.29 8.41
CA LEU A 292 -33.00 -24.85 8.70
C LEU A 292 -34.24 -24.10 8.25
N ALA A 293 -34.77 -24.42 7.07
CA ALA A 293 -36.02 -23.84 6.57
C ALA A 293 -37.21 -24.14 7.50
N ARG A 294 -37.31 -25.38 8.04
CA ARG A 294 -38.35 -25.73 9.03
C ARG A 294 -38.20 -24.94 10.34
N ARG A 295 -36.97 -24.80 10.84
CA ARG A 295 -36.67 -24.03 12.06
C ARG A 295 -37.03 -22.55 11.85
N TYR A 296 -36.65 -21.97 10.73
CA TYR A 296 -36.98 -20.59 10.38
C TYR A 296 -38.50 -20.36 10.34
N ARG A 297 -39.27 -21.26 9.72
CA ARG A 297 -40.74 -21.18 9.69
C ARG A 297 -41.40 -21.18 11.08
N ARG A 298 -40.74 -21.82 12.07
CA ARG A 298 -41.25 -21.87 13.45
C ARG A 298 -40.83 -20.68 14.29
N SER A 299 -39.64 -20.17 14.09
CA SER A 299 -39.05 -19.12 14.95
C SER A 299 -39.07 -17.74 14.34
N HIS A 300 -39.21 -17.64 13.02
CA HIS A 300 -39.02 -16.43 12.20
C HIS A 300 -37.64 -15.73 12.40
N LEU A 301 -36.71 -16.41 13.09
CA LEU A 301 -35.36 -15.94 13.32
C LEU A 301 -34.36 -16.58 12.34
N PRO A 302 -33.36 -15.84 11.85
CA PRO A 302 -32.32 -16.40 10.97
C PRO A 302 -31.66 -17.64 11.58
N GLN A 303 -31.58 -18.69 10.80
CA GLN A 303 -31.00 -19.98 11.20
C GLN A 303 -29.67 -20.22 10.51
N ARG A 304 -28.68 -20.70 11.27
CA ARG A 304 -27.35 -21.01 10.76
C ARG A 304 -26.89 -22.40 11.23
N SER A 305 -26.22 -23.14 10.36
CA SER A 305 -25.59 -24.39 10.73
C SER A 305 -24.38 -24.69 9.86
N PHE A 306 -23.50 -25.53 10.40
CA PHE A 306 -22.28 -25.95 9.73
C PHE A 306 -22.24 -27.46 9.63
N THR A 307 -21.65 -27.97 8.53
CA THR A 307 -21.41 -29.39 8.33
C THR A 307 -20.13 -29.59 7.55
N SER A 308 -19.61 -30.80 7.52
CA SER A 308 -18.50 -31.15 6.64
C SER A 308 -18.66 -32.56 6.08
N PHE A 309 -18.11 -32.77 4.90
CA PHE A 309 -18.06 -34.04 4.21
C PHE A 309 -16.77 -34.19 3.41
N ARG A 310 -16.37 -35.41 3.08
CA ARG A 310 -15.27 -35.65 2.14
C ARG A 310 -15.81 -35.71 0.71
N HIS A 311 -15.06 -35.08 -0.20
CA HIS A 311 -15.38 -35.04 -1.63
C HIS A 311 -14.11 -35.25 -2.46
N ARG A 312 -14.28 -35.93 -3.59
CA ARG A 312 -13.26 -36.06 -4.65
C ARG A 312 -13.87 -35.64 -5.96
N ALA A 313 -13.43 -34.52 -6.49
CA ALA A 313 -13.78 -34.14 -7.85
C ALA A 313 -12.98 -34.98 -8.87
N ARG A 314 -13.46 -35.08 -10.11
CA ARG A 314 -12.80 -35.87 -11.17
C ARG A 314 -11.33 -35.49 -11.36
N THR A 315 -11.01 -34.20 -11.21
CA THR A 315 -9.65 -33.65 -11.37
C THR A 315 -8.80 -33.72 -10.09
N TRP A 316 -9.36 -34.22 -8.99
CA TRP A 316 -8.63 -34.28 -7.72
C TRP A 316 -8.00 -35.65 -7.52
N PRO A 317 -6.69 -35.74 -7.21
CA PRO A 317 -6.02 -37.03 -6.99
C PRO A 317 -6.46 -37.72 -5.70
N ARG A 318 -6.98 -36.97 -4.72
CA ARG A 318 -7.40 -37.49 -3.39
C ARG A 318 -8.69 -36.83 -2.89
N LEU A 319 -9.30 -37.47 -1.89
CA LEU A 319 -10.44 -36.93 -1.12
C LEU A 319 -9.98 -35.73 -0.28
N ARG A 320 -10.77 -34.64 -0.33
CA ARG A 320 -10.56 -33.45 0.52
C ARG A 320 -11.79 -33.13 1.35
N ARG A 321 -11.56 -32.50 2.49
CA ARG A 321 -12.63 -32.04 3.36
C ARG A 321 -13.27 -30.80 2.76
N ILE A 322 -14.60 -30.87 2.59
CA ILE A 322 -15.44 -29.71 2.27
C ILE A 322 -16.18 -29.34 3.54
N VAL A 323 -16.09 -28.09 3.94
CA VAL A 323 -16.87 -27.51 5.04
C VAL A 323 -17.94 -26.63 4.43
N ALA A 324 -19.18 -26.83 4.87
CA ALA A 324 -20.33 -26.10 4.37
C ALA A 324 -20.96 -25.28 5.51
N LYS A 325 -21.29 -24.02 5.21
CA LYS A 325 -22.13 -23.16 6.00
C LYS A 325 -23.46 -22.99 5.27
N ALA A 326 -24.54 -23.30 5.95
CA ALA A 326 -25.90 -23.05 5.48
C ALA A 326 -26.58 -22.05 6.39
N GLU A 327 -27.18 -21.03 5.81
CA GLU A 327 -27.97 -20.01 6.47
C GLU A 327 -29.35 -19.95 5.80
N HIS A 328 -30.38 -19.74 6.61
CA HIS A 328 -31.73 -19.54 6.12
C HIS A 328 -32.36 -18.32 6.83
N SER A 329 -32.85 -17.37 6.07
CA SER A 329 -33.45 -16.12 6.55
C SER A 329 -34.65 -15.74 5.70
N ALA A 330 -35.20 -14.55 5.87
CA ALA A 330 -36.26 -14.01 5.03
C ALA A 330 -35.91 -14.01 3.53
N THR A 331 -34.64 -13.84 3.18
CA THR A 331 -34.14 -13.84 1.80
C THR A 331 -33.89 -15.25 1.22
N GLY A 332 -34.22 -16.31 2.01
CA GLY A 332 -34.03 -17.70 1.59
C GLY A 332 -32.75 -18.35 2.13
N THR A 333 -32.27 -19.36 1.40
CA THR A 333 -31.09 -20.17 1.82
C THR A 333 -29.83 -19.69 1.14
N ASN A 334 -28.82 -19.33 1.93
CA ASN A 334 -27.45 -19.04 1.50
C ASN A 334 -26.52 -20.21 1.86
N LEU A 335 -25.75 -20.65 0.87
CA LEU A 335 -24.78 -21.74 1.02
C LEU A 335 -23.38 -21.28 0.64
N ARG A 336 -22.44 -21.48 1.54
CA ARG A 336 -21.01 -21.23 1.29
C ARG A 336 -20.21 -22.50 1.56
N PHE A 337 -19.21 -22.76 0.73
CA PHE A 337 -18.37 -23.93 0.82
C PHE A 337 -16.90 -23.58 0.87
N LEU A 338 -16.15 -24.33 1.66
CA LEU A 338 -14.69 -24.21 1.79
C LEU A 338 -14.07 -25.58 1.55
N VAL A 339 -12.95 -25.60 0.86
CA VAL A 339 -12.05 -26.77 0.82
C VAL A 339 -10.90 -26.51 1.77
N THR A 340 -10.55 -27.52 2.59
CA THR A 340 -9.56 -27.34 3.63
C THR A 340 -8.87 -28.66 4.03
N ASN A 341 -7.64 -28.57 4.52
CA ASN A 341 -6.95 -29.62 5.27
C ASN A 341 -6.81 -29.25 6.76
N CYS A 342 -7.33 -28.09 7.19
CA CYS A 342 -7.28 -27.68 8.60
C CYS A 342 -8.09 -28.64 9.48
N PRO A 343 -7.58 -29.01 10.67
CA PRO A 343 -8.33 -29.74 11.68
C PRO A 343 -9.41 -28.85 12.33
N GLY A 344 -10.18 -29.42 13.26
CA GLY A 344 -11.15 -28.69 14.06
C GLY A 344 -12.60 -28.80 13.55
N ARG A 345 -13.53 -28.20 14.31
CA ARG A 345 -14.97 -28.21 14.03
C ARG A 345 -15.31 -27.32 12.85
N SER A 346 -16.34 -27.67 12.09
CA SER A 346 -16.73 -26.91 10.89
C SER A 346 -16.98 -25.42 11.15
N ALA A 347 -17.59 -25.09 12.30
CA ALA A 347 -17.81 -23.70 12.70
C ALA A 347 -16.49 -22.94 12.93
N GLN A 348 -15.50 -23.58 13.56
CA GLN A 348 -14.17 -22.98 13.80
C GLN A 348 -13.43 -22.69 12.48
N VAL A 349 -13.50 -23.64 11.51
CA VAL A 349 -12.91 -23.45 10.18
C VAL A 349 -13.56 -22.29 9.45
N PHE A 350 -14.89 -22.15 9.55
CA PHE A 350 -15.58 -21.01 8.95
C PHE A 350 -15.26 -19.68 9.65
N HIS A 351 -15.15 -19.68 10.98
CA HIS A 351 -14.74 -18.49 11.72
C HIS A 351 -13.34 -18.03 11.28
N PHE A 352 -12.39 -18.95 11.28
CA PHE A 352 -11.04 -18.70 10.78
C PHE A 352 -11.03 -18.15 9.34
N TYR A 353 -11.88 -18.69 8.46
CA TYR A 353 -12.01 -18.20 7.09
C TYR A 353 -12.58 -16.77 7.03
N ASN A 354 -13.61 -16.48 7.83
CA ASN A 354 -14.28 -15.17 7.81
C ASN A 354 -13.39 -14.02 8.28
N GLU A 355 -12.39 -14.31 9.12
CA GLU A 355 -11.38 -13.31 9.50
C GLU A 355 -10.54 -12.81 8.30
N ARG A 356 -10.69 -13.42 7.11
CA ARG A 356 -10.12 -12.92 5.86
C ARG A 356 -10.65 -11.52 5.48
N GLY A 357 -11.79 -11.11 6.01
CA GLY A 357 -12.32 -9.76 5.82
C GLY A 357 -11.34 -8.63 6.17
N GLU A 358 -10.38 -8.88 7.07
CA GLU A 358 -9.32 -7.89 7.32
C GLU A 358 -8.32 -7.77 6.16
N CYS A 359 -8.16 -8.79 5.32
CA CYS A 359 -7.37 -8.67 4.09
C CYS A 359 -8.03 -7.68 3.13
N GLU A 360 -9.36 -7.68 3.05
CA GLU A 360 -10.13 -6.73 2.24
C GLU A 360 -9.89 -5.28 2.71
N ASN A 361 -9.90 -5.02 4.03
CA ASN A 361 -9.56 -3.71 4.59
C ASN A 361 -8.13 -3.27 4.26
N ARG A 362 -7.16 -4.21 4.21
CA ARG A 362 -5.78 -3.92 3.84
C ARG A 362 -5.63 -3.63 2.35
N ILE A 363 -6.36 -4.35 1.52
CA ILE A 363 -6.42 -4.09 0.07
C ILE A 363 -7.03 -2.70 -0.16
N GLU A 364 -8.10 -2.38 0.57
CA GLU A 364 -8.73 -1.07 0.51
C GLU A 364 -7.78 0.05 0.93
N GLU A 365 -7.05 -0.11 2.05
CA GLU A 365 -6.02 0.85 2.45
C GLU A 365 -4.90 0.96 1.42
N PHE A 366 -4.44 -0.15 0.85
CA PHE A 366 -3.41 -0.17 -0.18
C PHE A 366 -3.87 0.55 -1.46
N LYS A 367 -5.12 0.34 -1.89
CA LYS A 367 -5.72 1.03 -3.04
C LYS A 367 -6.03 2.48 -2.73
N ASN A 368 -6.85 2.74 -1.74
CA ASN A 368 -7.42 4.07 -1.49
C ASN A 368 -6.48 4.97 -0.70
N GLY A 369 -5.77 4.42 0.29
CA GLY A 369 -4.85 5.18 1.13
C GLY A 369 -3.49 5.44 0.48
N PHE A 370 -2.95 4.46 -0.22
CA PHE A 370 -1.68 4.59 -0.94
C PHE A 370 -1.84 4.78 -2.44
N HIS A 371 -3.06 4.75 -2.96
CA HIS A 371 -3.39 4.90 -4.38
C HIS A 371 -2.63 3.94 -5.30
N ALA A 372 -2.49 2.69 -4.85
CA ALA A 372 -1.72 1.68 -5.56
C ALA A 372 -2.38 1.18 -6.86
N ASP A 373 -3.62 1.57 -7.08
CA ASP A 373 -4.40 1.32 -8.31
C ASP A 373 -4.32 2.46 -9.34
N ARG A 374 -3.41 3.43 -9.13
CA ARG A 374 -3.19 4.52 -10.08
C ARG A 374 -1.91 4.33 -10.88
N LEU A 375 -1.85 3.24 -11.65
CA LEU A 375 -0.71 2.90 -12.49
C LEU A 375 -0.89 3.51 -13.89
N SER A 376 -0.28 4.67 -14.14
CA SER A 376 -0.51 5.50 -15.33
C SER A 376 0.59 5.43 -16.40
N CYS A 377 1.59 4.54 -16.27
CA CYS A 377 2.62 4.39 -17.30
C CYS A 377 2.10 3.60 -18.52
N HIS A 378 2.61 3.93 -19.72
CA HIS A 378 2.32 3.14 -20.92
C HIS A 378 2.90 1.72 -20.83
N ARG A 379 4.17 1.58 -20.39
CA ARG A 379 4.87 0.29 -20.32
C ARG A 379 4.44 -0.54 -19.12
N PHE A 380 4.17 -1.83 -19.34
CA PHE A 380 3.80 -2.77 -18.28
C PHE A 380 4.86 -2.89 -17.17
N LEU A 381 6.14 -2.94 -17.52
CA LEU A 381 7.22 -3.04 -16.52
C LEU A 381 7.34 -1.77 -15.67
N ALA A 382 7.09 -0.59 -16.23
CA ALA A 382 7.07 0.65 -15.46
C ALA A 382 5.91 0.65 -14.44
N ASN A 383 4.74 0.15 -14.83
CA ASN A 383 3.61 -0.02 -13.90
C ASN A 383 3.90 -1.10 -12.84
N ALA A 384 4.58 -2.20 -13.20
CA ALA A 384 5.02 -3.20 -12.23
C ALA A 384 6.02 -2.61 -11.22
N PHE A 385 6.91 -1.73 -11.67
CA PHE A 385 7.82 -1.01 -10.77
C PHE A 385 7.08 0.01 -9.88
N ARG A 386 6.11 0.75 -10.41
CA ARG A 386 5.24 1.63 -9.60
C ARG A 386 4.50 0.84 -8.53
N LEU A 387 3.91 -0.31 -8.87
CA LEU A 387 3.27 -1.18 -7.88
C LEU A 387 4.25 -1.62 -6.78
N LEU A 388 5.51 -1.89 -7.12
CA LEU A 388 6.57 -2.16 -6.15
C LEU A 388 6.83 -0.95 -5.24
N LEU A 389 6.88 0.27 -5.78
CA LEU A 389 7.07 1.49 -4.97
C LEU A 389 5.91 1.70 -3.98
N HIS A 390 4.66 1.50 -4.43
CA HIS A 390 3.48 1.54 -3.54
C HIS A 390 3.53 0.43 -2.48
N THR A 391 3.94 -0.79 -2.87
CA THR A 391 4.14 -1.91 -1.93
C THR A 391 5.17 -1.57 -0.86
N PHE A 392 6.28 -0.96 -1.27
CA PHE A 392 7.34 -0.57 -0.34
C PHE A 392 6.87 0.58 0.57
N ALA A 393 6.20 1.59 0.05
CA ALA A 393 5.65 2.70 0.83
C ALA A 393 4.62 2.20 1.87
N TYR A 394 3.73 1.28 1.47
CA TYR A 394 2.79 0.62 2.37
C TYR A 394 3.53 -0.14 3.49
N ASN A 395 4.50 -0.97 3.13
CA ASN A 395 5.27 -1.75 4.11
C ASN A 395 6.13 -0.87 5.01
N LEU A 396 6.74 0.21 4.50
CA LEU A 396 7.52 1.15 5.29
C LEU A 396 6.66 1.75 6.42
N VAL A 397 5.46 2.20 6.10
CA VAL A 397 4.50 2.70 7.10
C VAL A 397 4.06 1.59 8.04
N ASN A 398 3.81 0.39 7.52
CA ASN A 398 3.36 -0.73 8.32
C ASN A 398 4.45 -1.21 9.31
N TRP A 399 5.72 -1.29 8.89
CA TRP A 399 6.83 -1.58 9.79
C TRP A 399 6.99 -0.49 10.86
N PHE A 400 6.85 0.78 10.48
CA PHE A 400 6.86 1.89 11.43
C PHE A 400 5.73 1.78 12.46
N ARG A 401 4.50 1.44 12.03
CA ARG A 401 3.33 1.20 12.92
C ARG A 401 3.62 0.19 14.02
N LEU A 402 4.39 -0.86 13.75
CA LEU A 402 4.72 -1.87 14.76
C LEU A 402 5.49 -1.30 15.96
N HIS A 403 6.14 -0.15 15.79
CA HIS A 403 6.91 0.55 16.81
C HIS A 403 6.13 1.71 17.45
N LEU A 404 4.97 2.08 16.90
CA LEU A 404 4.14 3.16 17.45
C LEU A 404 3.41 2.74 18.74
N PRO A 405 2.97 3.71 19.57
CA PRO A 405 2.04 3.46 20.67
C PRO A 405 0.81 2.65 20.22
N SER A 406 0.25 1.85 21.13
CA SER A 406 -0.85 0.90 20.82
C SER A 406 -2.02 1.55 20.09
N ALA A 407 -2.39 2.78 20.46
CA ALA A 407 -3.47 3.55 19.85
C ALA A 407 -3.28 3.81 18.33
N LEU A 408 -2.03 3.85 17.85
CA LEU A 408 -1.71 4.11 16.44
C LEU A 408 -1.35 2.86 15.63
N ARG A 409 -1.16 1.71 16.27
CA ARG A 409 -0.77 0.48 15.57
C ARG A 409 -1.80 -0.02 14.57
N SER A 410 -3.08 0.21 14.84
CA SER A 410 -4.20 -0.14 13.97
C SER A 410 -4.71 1.04 13.13
N ALA A 411 -4.12 2.24 13.29
CA ALA A 411 -4.55 3.42 12.55
C ALA A 411 -4.28 3.27 11.05
N GLN A 412 -5.26 3.64 10.23
CA GLN A 412 -5.09 3.70 8.77
C GLN A 412 -4.15 4.85 8.39
N ILE A 413 -3.61 4.81 7.17
CA ILE A 413 -2.67 5.82 6.68
C ILE A 413 -3.23 7.23 6.75
N GLU A 414 -4.52 7.44 6.48
CA GLU A 414 -5.16 8.76 6.56
C GLU A 414 -5.13 9.34 7.98
N THR A 415 -5.36 8.48 8.99
CA THR A 415 -5.22 8.88 10.39
C THR A 415 -3.76 9.25 10.72
N LEU A 416 -2.79 8.47 10.24
CA LEU A 416 -1.38 8.79 10.43
C LEU A 416 -0.98 10.09 9.71
N ARG A 417 -1.51 10.34 8.51
CA ARG A 417 -1.30 11.60 7.81
C ARG A 417 -1.82 12.78 8.62
N THR A 418 -3.06 12.71 9.10
CA THR A 418 -3.69 13.81 9.84
C THR A 418 -3.11 14.01 11.24
N GLN A 419 -2.61 12.97 11.90
CA GLN A 419 -2.12 13.08 13.28
C GLN A 419 -0.59 13.19 13.40
N LEU A 420 0.18 12.68 12.42
CA LEU A 420 1.64 12.63 12.52
C LEU A 420 2.36 13.24 11.33
N PHE A 421 1.91 13.06 10.08
CA PHE A 421 2.75 13.37 8.93
C PHE A 421 2.53 14.78 8.37
N LYS A 422 1.28 15.26 8.37
CA LYS A 422 0.89 16.57 7.82
C LYS A 422 1.03 17.67 8.87
N ILE A 423 2.26 17.95 9.29
CA ILE A 423 2.53 19.01 10.26
C ILE A 423 3.21 20.18 9.56
N GLY A 424 2.58 21.34 9.63
CA GLY A 424 3.17 22.58 9.14
C GLY A 424 4.42 22.98 9.91
N ALA A 425 5.47 23.36 9.19
CA ALA A 425 6.71 23.81 9.81
C ALA A 425 7.43 24.86 8.98
N ARG A 426 8.13 25.73 9.68
CA ARG A 426 9.12 26.66 9.10
C ARG A 426 10.52 26.05 9.25
N VAL A 427 11.25 25.98 8.12
CA VAL A 427 12.60 25.44 8.08
C VAL A 427 13.62 26.59 8.00
N ARG A 428 14.63 26.56 8.86
CA ARG A 428 15.74 27.50 8.85
C ARG A 428 17.06 26.73 8.81
N GLN A 429 17.95 27.11 7.91
CA GLN A 429 19.28 26.53 7.79
C GLN A 429 20.33 27.55 8.28
N THR A 430 21.24 27.07 9.08
CA THR A 430 22.49 27.76 9.45
C THR A 430 23.67 26.91 8.97
N ALA A 431 24.89 27.43 9.08
CA ALA A 431 26.09 26.68 8.68
C ALA A 431 26.24 25.31 9.39
N ARG A 432 25.72 25.17 10.61
CA ARG A 432 25.90 23.96 11.43
C ARG A 432 24.62 23.19 11.69
N CYS A 433 23.44 23.72 11.39
CA CYS A 433 22.18 23.11 11.83
C CYS A 433 21.03 23.48 10.91
N VAL A 434 20.15 22.50 10.68
CA VAL A 434 18.81 22.73 10.13
C VAL A 434 17.84 22.70 11.30
N ARG A 435 17.14 23.82 11.52
CA ARG A 435 16.10 23.93 12.56
C ARG A 435 14.72 23.90 11.90
N ILE A 436 13.87 23.02 12.41
CA ILE A 436 12.51 22.83 11.96
C ILE A 436 11.57 23.25 13.07
N HIS A 437 10.90 24.38 12.88
CA HIS A 437 9.94 24.92 13.81
C HIS A 437 8.55 24.43 13.43
N LEU A 438 8.09 23.38 14.14
CA LEU A 438 6.75 22.80 13.95
C LEU A 438 5.66 23.77 14.44
N ALA A 439 4.47 23.64 13.87
CA ALA A 439 3.31 24.45 14.27
C ALA A 439 3.01 24.30 15.77
N SER A 440 3.09 25.41 16.53
CA SER A 440 2.85 25.42 17.98
C SER A 440 1.41 25.08 18.36
N GLY A 441 0.44 25.32 17.48
CA GLY A 441 -0.96 24.96 17.67
C GLY A 441 -1.30 23.51 17.29
N TRP A 442 -0.31 22.64 17.02
CA TRP A 442 -0.59 21.26 16.63
C TRP A 442 -1.20 20.44 17.77
N PRO A 443 -2.40 19.84 17.62
CA PRO A 443 -3.10 19.22 18.76
C PRO A 443 -2.45 17.91 19.23
N PHE A 444 -1.62 17.26 18.41
CA PHE A 444 -0.96 15.97 18.72
C PHE A 444 0.52 16.13 19.05
N GLN A 445 0.97 17.24 19.63
CA GLN A 445 2.37 17.52 19.94
C GLN A 445 3.00 16.43 20.82
N SER A 446 2.36 16.05 21.94
CA SER A 446 2.86 15.04 22.86
C SER A 446 3.02 13.67 22.17
N LEU A 447 2.05 13.30 21.33
CA LEU A 447 2.11 12.07 20.55
C LEU A 447 3.28 12.10 19.57
N PHE A 448 3.46 13.21 18.86
CA PHE A 448 4.57 13.38 17.92
C PHE A 448 5.94 13.31 18.63
N GLN A 449 6.08 13.91 19.81
CA GLN A 449 7.32 13.85 20.60
C GLN A 449 7.68 12.41 20.99
N ILE A 450 6.68 11.61 21.45
CA ILE A 450 6.89 10.19 21.75
C ILE A 450 7.36 9.44 20.49
N VAL A 451 6.71 9.68 19.35
CA VAL A 451 7.05 9.01 18.10
C VAL A 451 8.43 9.42 17.57
N ALA A 452 8.80 10.70 17.73
CA ALA A 452 10.11 11.20 17.33
C ALA A 452 11.26 10.54 18.14
N GLN A 453 11.06 10.35 19.44
CA GLN A 453 12.03 9.67 20.32
C GLN A 453 12.24 8.20 19.93
N LEU A 454 11.22 7.50 19.41
CA LEU A 454 11.37 6.14 18.91
C LEU A 454 12.30 6.07 17.67
N GLY A 455 12.41 7.15 16.93
CA GLY A 455 13.37 7.32 15.82
C GLY A 455 14.81 7.51 16.31
N ASP A 456 15.02 8.08 17.50
CA ASP A 456 16.31 8.60 17.95
C ASP A 456 17.03 7.71 18.99
N THR A 457 16.36 6.74 19.60
CA THR A 457 17.03 5.79 20.52
C THR A 457 17.97 4.88 19.74
N SER A 458 19.22 5.22 19.73
CA SER A 458 20.39 4.49 19.20
C SER A 458 20.57 3.12 19.85
#